data_422a3f6e7b556a780372b1ed4a68ff12
#
_entry.id   422a3f6e7b556a780372b1ed4a68ff12
#
_cell.length_a   1.000
_cell.length_b   1.000
_cell.length_c   1.000
_cell.angle_alpha   90.00
_cell.angle_beta   90.00
_cell.angle_gamma   90.00
#
_symmetry.space_group_name_H-M   'P 1'
#
loop_
_entity.id
_entity.type
_entity.pdbx_description
1 polymer ?
#
loop_
_entity_poly.entity_id
_entity_poly.type
_entity_poly.pdbx_seq_one_letter_code
_entity_poly.pdbx_strand_id
1 'polypeptide(L)'
;MPIFALRKIEAIKGKQEFDKLVVDGKCPFDEFENSLEAQYKAELAGIYNYMQNVADLKPVPEAKYHFYDKNKKQRGKDGVREFEFKSKHLRVYGITKPNGKNIITGGTKAKQKVDQVEFRRLKNLYMESLKTETTKNTIK
;
A
#
# COMPACT_ATOMS: atom_id res chain seq x y z
N MET A 1 3.47 -16.59 13.67
CA MET A 1 3.89 -15.63 12.63
C MET A 1 2.95 -15.67 11.45
N PRO A 2 2.41 -14.53 10.99
CA PRO A 2 1.62 -14.51 9.76
C PRO A 2 2.45 -14.91 8.55
N ILE A 3 1.79 -15.52 7.58
CA ILE A 3 2.39 -15.83 6.30
C ILE A 3 2.02 -14.72 5.33
N PHE A 4 3.02 -14.05 4.77
CA PHE A 4 2.81 -12.94 3.83
C PHE A 4 3.10 -13.35 2.40
N ALA A 5 2.34 -12.79 1.48
CA ALA A 5 2.56 -12.91 0.05
C ALA A 5 2.19 -11.58 -0.62
N LEU A 6 2.63 -11.42 -1.84
CA LEU A 6 2.25 -10.27 -2.67
C LEU A 6 1.45 -10.79 -3.87
N ARG A 7 0.38 -10.07 -4.19
CA ARG A 7 -0.44 -10.39 -5.35
C ARG A 7 -0.48 -9.17 -6.26
N LYS A 8 -0.22 -9.36 -7.53
CA LYS A 8 -0.23 -8.26 -8.48
C LYS A 8 -1.62 -7.63 -8.59
N ILE A 9 -1.68 -6.29 -8.64
CA ILE A 9 -2.91 -5.59 -8.95
C ILE A 9 -3.06 -5.59 -10.46
N GLU A 10 -3.90 -6.50 -10.98
CA GLU A 10 -4.03 -6.74 -12.41
C GLU A 10 -4.49 -5.52 -13.21
N ALA A 11 -5.24 -4.63 -12.58
CA ALA A 11 -5.75 -3.42 -13.24
C ALA A 11 -4.66 -2.40 -13.54
N ILE A 12 -3.48 -2.51 -12.90
CA ILE A 12 -2.39 -1.54 -13.04
C ILE A 12 -1.28 -2.16 -13.87
N LYS A 13 -0.99 -1.57 -15.02
CA LYS A 13 0.08 -2.01 -15.91
C LYS A 13 0.86 -0.78 -16.36
N GLY A 14 2.12 -0.70 -15.96
CA GLY A 14 2.97 0.44 -16.29
C GLY A 14 4.43 0.15 -16.02
N LYS A 15 5.22 1.21 -15.92
CA LYS A 15 6.66 1.10 -15.70
C LYS A 15 7.00 0.63 -14.30
N GLN A 16 6.12 0.88 -13.33
CA GLN A 16 6.27 0.38 -11.96
C GLN A 16 5.23 -0.69 -11.69
N GLU A 17 5.60 -1.66 -10.85
CA GLU A 17 4.69 -2.71 -10.41
C GLU A 17 3.86 -2.24 -9.23
N PHE A 18 2.59 -2.60 -9.23
CA PHE A 18 1.71 -2.40 -8.07
C PHE A 18 1.23 -3.76 -7.60
N ASP A 19 1.62 -4.11 -6.37
CA ASP A 19 1.16 -5.33 -5.71
C ASP A 19 0.33 -4.98 -4.48
N LYS A 20 -0.44 -5.95 -4.02
CA LYS A 20 -1.21 -5.83 -2.78
C LYS A 20 -0.80 -6.95 -1.83
N LEU A 21 -0.75 -6.62 -0.54
CA LEU A 21 -0.30 -7.54 0.50
C LEU A 21 -1.38 -8.58 0.82
N VAL A 22 -0.97 -9.83 0.91
CA VAL A 22 -1.81 -10.93 1.35
C VAL A 22 -1.26 -11.43 2.68
N VAL A 23 -2.15 -11.59 3.68
CA VAL A 23 -1.80 -11.98 5.04
C VAL A 23 -2.60 -13.24 5.38
N ASP A 24 -1.91 -14.37 5.57
CA ASP A 24 -2.55 -15.66 5.87
C ASP A 24 -3.65 -15.99 4.86
N GLY A 25 -3.39 -15.74 3.57
CA GLY A 25 -4.33 -16.04 2.49
C GLY A 25 -5.41 -14.99 2.26
N LYS A 26 -5.47 -13.95 3.10
CA LYS A 26 -6.46 -12.87 2.97
C LYS A 26 -5.79 -11.57 2.57
N CYS A 27 -6.41 -10.82 1.67
CA CYS A 27 -5.90 -9.54 1.20
C CYS A 27 -6.70 -8.41 1.83
N PRO A 28 -6.12 -7.64 2.77
CA PRO A 28 -6.85 -6.53 3.42
C PRO A 28 -7.40 -5.52 2.43
N PHE A 29 -6.65 -5.20 1.37
CA PHE A 29 -7.11 -4.25 0.37
C PHE A 29 -8.32 -4.80 -0.40
N ASP A 30 -8.32 -6.08 -0.76
CA ASP A 30 -9.47 -6.71 -1.43
C ASP A 30 -10.70 -6.71 -0.52
N GLU A 31 -10.52 -7.00 0.76
CA GLU A 31 -11.62 -6.97 1.74
C GLU A 31 -12.20 -5.56 1.84
N PHE A 32 -11.33 -4.54 1.88
CA PHE A 32 -11.75 -3.16 1.87
C PHE A 32 -12.58 -2.84 0.62
N GLU A 33 -12.06 -3.17 -0.56
CA GLU A 33 -12.74 -2.90 -1.83
C GLU A 33 -14.10 -3.61 -1.88
N ASN A 34 -14.15 -4.87 -1.47
CA ASN A 34 -15.38 -5.66 -1.50
C ASN A 34 -16.44 -5.16 -0.52
N SER A 35 -16.02 -4.46 0.55
CA SER A 35 -16.95 -3.92 1.54
C SER A 35 -17.60 -2.61 1.11
N LEU A 36 -17.13 -1.98 0.04
CA LEU A 36 -17.61 -0.67 -0.38
C LEU A 36 -18.96 -0.74 -1.09
N GLU A 37 -19.81 0.26 -0.80
CA GLU A 37 -21.03 0.47 -1.57
C GLU A 37 -20.69 0.93 -2.98
N ALA A 38 -21.64 0.78 -3.91
CA ALA A 38 -21.41 1.08 -5.32
C ALA A 38 -20.84 2.48 -5.58
N GLN A 39 -21.36 3.48 -4.86
CA GLN A 39 -20.88 4.86 -5.01
C GLN A 39 -19.42 5.02 -4.62
N TYR A 40 -18.98 4.28 -3.60
CA TYR A 40 -17.57 4.33 -3.15
C TYR A 40 -16.68 3.48 -4.04
N LYS A 41 -17.20 2.43 -4.64
CA LYS A 41 -16.43 1.67 -5.65
C LYS A 41 -16.11 2.56 -6.86
N ALA A 42 -17.05 3.42 -7.26
CA ALA A 42 -16.80 4.39 -8.32
C ALA A 42 -15.71 5.40 -7.91
N GLU A 43 -15.73 5.83 -6.64
CA GLU A 43 -14.70 6.71 -6.11
C GLU A 43 -13.34 6.02 -6.09
N LEU A 44 -13.30 4.75 -5.72
CA LEU A 44 -12.06 3.96 -5.70
C LEU A 44 -11.47 3.82 -7.11
N ALA A 45 -12.31 3.77 -8.14
CA ALA A 45 -11.83 3.75 -9.52
C ALA A 45 -10.97 4.97 -9.83
N GLY A 46 -11.30 6.13 -9.24
CA GLY A 46 -10.47 7.33 -9.37
C GLY A 46 -9.10 7.14 -8.73
N ILE A 47 -9.05 6.46 -7.59
CA ILE A 47 -7.77 6.13 -6.95
C ILE A 47 -6.95 5.18 -7.83
N TYR A 48 -7.58 4.19 -8.48
CA TYR A 48 -6.89 3.34 -9.43
C TYR A 48 -6.28 4.15 -10.58
N ASN A 49 -6.96 5.21 -11.03
CA ASN A 49 -6.39 6.09 -12.05
C ASN A 49 -5.14 6.80 -11.55
N TYR A 50 -5.12 7.24 -10.28
CA TYR A 50 -3.90 7.81 -9.68
C TYR A 50 -2.79 6.78 -9.59
N MET A 51 -3.12 5.54 -9.20
CA MET A 51 -2.13 4.45 -9.16
C MET A 51 -1.52 4.22 -10.56
N GLN A 52 -2.36 4.22 -11.60
CA GLN A 52 -1.89 4.05 -12.96
C GLN A 52 -0.94 5.18 -13.36
N ASN A 53 -1.25 6.42 -13.00
CA ASN A 53 -0.36 7.54 -13.27
C ASN A 53 0.98 7.37 -12.55
N VAL A 54 0.98 6.93 -11.30
CA VAL A 54 2.21 6.65 -10.56
C VAL A 54 2.99 5.54 -11.24
N ALA A 55 2.32 4.46 -11.66
CA ALA A 55 2.96 3.34 -12.36
C ALA A 55 3.61 3.78 -13.67
N ASP A 56 3.03 4.76 -14.35
CA ASP A 56 3.54 5.30 -15.60
C ASP A 56 4.55 6.43 -15.39
N LEU A 57 4.90 6.72 -14.15
CA LEU A 57 5.82 7.80 -13.76
C LEU A 57 5.27 9.18 -14.14
N LYS A 58 3.96 9.32 -14.16
CA LYS A 58 3.28 10.59 -14.41
C LYS A 58 2.97 11.28 -13.08
N PRO A 59 2.93 12.62 -13.06
CA PRO A 59 2.65 13.34 -11.81
C PRO A 59 1.21 13.12 -11.34
N VAL A 60 1.04 13.10 -10.00
CA VAL A 60 -0.26 13.06 -9.35
C VAL A 60 -0.26 14.17 -8.30
N PRO A 61 -1.34 14.97 -8.17
CA PRO A 61 -1.38 16.03 -7.18
C PRO A 61 -1.10 15.51 -5.76
N GLU A 62 -0.33 16.27 -4.99
CA GLU A 62 0.01 15.91 -3.61
C GLU A 62 -1.25 15.73 -2.75
N ALA A 63 -2.31 16.45 -3.03
CA ALA A 63 -3.58 16.31 -2.33
C ALA A 63 -4.23 14.93 -2.54
N LYS A 64 -3.81 14.19 -3.58
CA LYS A 64 -4.37 12.88 -3.93
C LYS A 64 -3.42 11.72 -3.67
N TYR A 65 -2.12 11.99 -3.63
CA TYR A 65 -1.09 10.99 -3.39
C TYR A 65 0.11 11.67 -2.77
N HIS A 66 0.49 11.26 -1.56
CA HIS A 66 1.64 11.85 -0.88
C HIS A 66 2.33 10.83 0.02
N PHE A 67 3.60 11.10 0.28
CA PHE A 67 4.40 10.33 1.22
C PHE A 67 4.31 10.97 2.61
N TYR A 68 4.31 10.14 3.64
CA TYR A 68 4.32 10.65 5.03
C TYR A 68 5.66 11.24 5.40
N ASP A 69 6.77 10.64 4.92
CA ASP A 69 8.11 11.18 5.15
C ASP A 69 8.45 12.19 4.07
N LYS A 70 8.28 13.47 4.37
CA LYS A 70 8.53 14.54 3.40
C LYS A 70 10.00 14.73 3.05
N ASN A 71 10.93 14.18 3.87
CA ASN A 71 12.36 14.24 3.59
C ASN A 71 13.05 12.94 4.03
N LYS A 72 14.31 12.77 3.62
CA LYS A 72 15.08 11.55 3.90
C LYS A 72 15.24 11.25 5.39
N LYS A 73 15.29 12.29 6.23
CA LYS A 73 15.47 12.11 7.67
C LYS A 73 14.27 11.45 8.35
N GLN A 74 13.11 11.51 7.71
CA GLN A 74 11.87 10.95 8.25
C GLN A 74 11.62 9.51 7.78
N ARG A 75 12.49 8.96 6.91
CA ARG A 75 12.38 7.59 6.45
C ARG A 75 12.64 6.62 7.59
N GLY A 76 11.85 5.54 7.65
CA GLY A 76 12.08 4.48 8.60
C GLY A 76 13.43 3.80 8.39
N LYS A 77 13.87 3.08 9.42
CA LYS A 77 15.14 2.35 9.38
C LYS A 77 15.16 1.24 8.32
N ASP A 78 14.00 0.80 7.88
CA ASP A 78 13.85 -0.25 6.86
C ASP A 78 14.05 0.26 5.44
N GLY A 79 14.22 1.57 5.25
CA GLY A 79 14.46 2.17 3.95
C GLY A 79 13.23 2.31 3.06
N VAL A 80 12.06 1.85 3.50
CA VAL A 80 10.83 2.01 2.73
C VAL A 80 10.12 3.30 3.14
N ARG A 81 9.37 3.85 2.20
CA ARG A 81 8.57 5.05 2.44
C ARG A 81 7.10 4.68 2.50
N GLU A 82 6.38 5.28 3.45
CA GLU A 82 4.94 5.12 3.58
C GLU A 82 4.23 6.18 2.78
N PHE A 83 3.17 5.79 2.08
CA PHE A 83 2.37 6.74 1.29
C PHE A 83 0.88 6.47 1.45
N GLU A 84 0.09 7.42 0.97
CA GLU A 84 -1.36 7.29 0.96
C GLU A 84 -1.92 7.88 -0.33
N PHE A 85 -2.95 7.22 -0.88
CA PHE A 85 -3.81 7.79 -1.91
C PHE A 85 -5.09 8.27 -1.24
N LYS A 86 -5.62 9.39 -1.69
CA LYS A 86 -6.79 10.03 -1.09
C LYS A 86 -7.83 10.36 -2.13
N SER A 87 -9.08 10.14 -1.76
CA SER A 87 -10.23 10.71 -2.45
C SER A 87 -11.11 11.39 -1.38
N LYS A 88 -12.27 11.87 -1.75
CA LYS A 88 -13.13 12.59 -0.81
C LYS A 88 -13.43 11.76 0.44
N HIS A 89 -13.72 10.47 0.28
CA HIS A 89 -14.14 9.60 1.39
C HIS A 89 -13.20 8.45 1.67
N LEU A 90 -12.27 8.15 0.77
CA LEU A 90 -11.46 6.94 0.85
C LEU A 90 -9.98 7.24 1.05
N ARG A 91 -9.29 6.27 1.67
CA ARG A 91 -7.84 6.29 1.86
C ARG A 91 -7.28 4.93 1.49
N VAL A 92 -6.14 4.92 0.80
CA VAL A 92 -5.42 3.69 0.46
C VAL A 92 -3.98 3.86 0.89
N TYR A 93 -3.46 2.91 1.67
CA TYR A 93 -2.15 3.00 2.31
C TYR A 93 -1.20 1.97 1.73
N GLY A 94 0.04 2.38 1.54
CA GLY A 94 1.05 1.48 1.01
C GLY A 94 2.46 1.89 1.33
N ILE A 95 3.39 1.07 0.85
CA ILE A 95 4.83 1.30 1.02
C ILE A 95 5.54 1.12 -0.30
N THR A 96 6.70 1.78 -0.43
CA THR A 96 7.53 1.63 -1.62
C THR A 96 8.26 0.29 -1.61
N LYS A 97 8.60 -0.19 -2.81
CA LYS A 97 9.50 -1.32 -3.01
C LYS A 97 10.36 -1.03 -4.24
N PRO A 98 11.43 -1.80 -4.49
CA PRO A 98 12.21 -1.60 -5.72
C PRO A 98 11.31 -1.69 -6.95
N ASN A 99 11.34 -0.66 -7.77
CA ASN A 99 10.56 -0.54 -9.00
C ASN A 99 9.05 -0.66 -8.84
N GLY A 100 8.53 -0.25 -7.68
CA GLY A 100 7.07 -0.33 -7.51
C GLY A 100 6.54 0.08 -6.17
N LYS A 101 5.32 -0.35 -5.93
CA LYS A 101 4.56 -0.02 -4.74
C LYS A 101 3.83 -1.27 -4.23
N ASN A 102 3.75 -1.42 -2.91
CA ASN A 102 2.93 -2.44 -2.27
C ASN A 102 1.78 -1.78 -1.54
N ILE A 103 0.57 -2.06 -1.97
CA ILE A 103 -0.64 -1.59 -1.29
C ILE A 103 -0.91 -2.53 -0.10
N ILE A 104 -1.05 -1.95 1.08
CA ILE A 104 -1.23 -2.73 2.31
C ILE A 104 -2.70 -2.86 2.69
N THR A 105 -3.42 -1.73 2.75
CA THR A 105 -4.82 -1.74 3.13
C THR A 105 -5.48 -0.43 2.71
N GLY A 106 -6.78 -0.35 2.93
CA GLY A 106 -7.55 0.85 2.68
C GLY A 106 -8.59 1.07 3.75
N GLY A 107 -9.23 2.21 3.71
CA GLY A 107 -10.27 2.55 4.66
C GLY A 107 -10.96 3.85 4.28
N THR A 108 -11.78 4.36 5.20
CA THR A 108 -12.50 5.60 4.99
C THR A 108 -11.84 6.75 5.72
N LYS A 109 -12.12 7.97 5.28
CA LYS A 109 -11.64 9.17 5.95
C LYS A 109 -12.03 9.18 7.43
N ALA A 110 -13.25 8.74 7.74
CA ALA A 110 -13.76 8.74 9.11
C ALA A 110 -12.95 7.86 10.06
N LYS A 111 -12.36 6.78 9.55
CA LYS A 111 -11.58 5.83 10.36
C LYS A 111 -10.08 5.96 10.13
N GLN A 112 -9.62 7.07 9.58
CA GLN A 112 -8.23 7.24 9.17
C GLN A 112 -7.22 6.91 10.26
N LYS A 113 -7.43 7.40 11.48
CA LYS A 113 -6.48 7.14 12.57
C LYS A 113 -6.37 5.66 12.93
N VAL A 114 -7.49 4.97 13.00
CA VAL A 114 -7.53 3.53 13.29
C VAL A 114 -6.88 2.75 12.16
N ASP A 115 -7.20 3.11 10.93
CA ASP A 115 -6.68 2.41 9.75
C ASP A 115 -5.17 2.62 9.60
N GLN A 116 -4.66 3.80 9.97
CA GLN A 116 -3.22 4.06 9.93
C GLN A 116 -2.46 3.19 10.95
N VAL A 117 -3.03 2.99 12.13
CA VAL A 117 -2.44 2.09 13.14
C VAL A 117 -2.37 0.67 12.59
N GLU A 118 -3.46 0.18 11.99
CA GLU A 118 -3.50 -1.16 11.40
C GLU A 118 -2.54 -1.28 10.22
N PHE A 119 -2.47 -0.25 9.38
CA PHE A 119 -1.52 -0.20 8.26
C PHE A 119 -0.09 -0.38 8.76
N ARG A 120 0.30 0.37 9.79
CA ARG A 120 1.67 0.29 10.32
C ARG A 120 1.94 -1.04 11.02
N ARG A 121 0.93 -1.60 11.68
CA ARG A 121 1.07 -2.93 12.28
C ARG A 121 1.38 -3.99 11.21
N LEU A 122 0.60 -3.99 10.13
CA LEU A 122 0.81 -4.94 9.03
C LEU A 122 2.14 -4.70 8.33
N LYS A 123 2.48 -3.44 8.08
CA LYS A 123 3.77 -3.08 7.48
C LYS A 123 4.93 -3.62 8.32
N ASN A 124 4.91 -3.37 9.63
CA ASN A 124 6.00 -3.77 10.51
C ASN A 124 6.15 -5.29 10.55
N LEU A 125 5.05 -6.02 10.63
CA LEU A 125 5.07 -7.49 10.60
C LEU A 125 5.63 -8.00 9.28
N TYR A 126 5.21 -7.40 8.17
CA TYR A 126 5.70 -7.78 6.84
C TYR A 126 7.20 -7.53 6.72
N MET A 127 7.67 -6.34 7.12
CA MET A 127 9.09 -6.01 7.06
C MET A 127 9.91 -6.95 7.94
N GLU A 128 9.39 -7.33 9.09
CA GLU A 128 10.05 -8.29 9.98
C GLU A 128 10.17 -9.66 9.32
N SER A 129 9.12 -10.10 8.60
CA SER A 129 9.15 -11.38 7.88
C SER A 129 10.23 -11.40 6.79
N LEU A 130 10.43 -10.27 6.13
CA LEU A 130 11.47 -10.16 5.09
C LEU A 130 12.87 -10.27 5.69
N LYS A 131 13.11 -9.67 6.85
CA LYS A 131 14.39 -9.79 7.55
C LYS A 131 14.68 -11.23 7.92
N THR A 132 13.69 -11.96 8.42
CA THR A 132 13.84 -13.35 8.81
C THR A 132 14.20 -14.22 7.59
N GLU A 133 13.54 -14.01 6.46
CA GLU A 133 13.85 -14.73 5.23
C GLU A 133 15.28 -14.44 4.74
N THR A 134 15.67 -13.16 4.74
CA THR A 134 17.03 -12.76 4.34
C THR A 134 18.07 -13.42 5.22
N THR A 135 17.85 -13.44 6.53
CA THR A 135 18.76 -14.07 7.49
C THR A 135 18.89 -15.56 7.21
N LYS A 136 17.78 -16.26 6.97
CA LYS A 136 17.79 -17.69 6.64
C LYS A 136 18.56 -17.97 5.35
N ASN A 137 18.35 -17.13 4.33
CA ASN A 137 19.03 -17.30 3.06
C ASN A 137 20.53 -17.04 3.17
N THR A 138 20.94 -16.13 4.04
CA THR A 138 22.35 -15.80 4.26
C THR A 138 23.10 -16.92 4.97
N ILE A 139 22.43 -17.61 5.87
CA ILE A 139 23.03 -18.71 6.66
C ILE A 139 23.27 -19.95 5.80
N LYS A 140 22.51 -20.11 4.75
CA LYS A 140 22.70 -21.22 3.82
C LYS A 140 23.90 -21.00 2.91
#